data_0688cab65aa0fe8451a1eec61ffe15b8
#
_entry.id   0688cab65aa0fe8451a1eec61ffe15b8
#
_cell.length_a   1.000
_cell.length_b   1.000
_cell.length_c   1.000
_cell.angle_alpha   90.00
_cell.angle_beta   90.00
_cell.angle_gamma   90.00
#
_symmetry.space_group_name_H-M   'P 1'
#
loop_
_entity.id
_entity.type
_entity.pdbx_description
1 polymer ?
#
loop_
_entity_poly.entity_id
_entity_poly.type
_entity_poly.pdbx_seq_one_letter_code
_entity_poly.pdbx_strand_id
1 'polypeptide(L)'
;MGMAEAATNKGFLGWVEKTGNRLPDPVFLFFYLIIALMAISQIAAWTSFSAPHPTQVTDGGTPLVIESASLFSAENIQRLWVDMPKTFTHFHPLGYVLVVMLGAGVAERSGLFSSAIRAAVRNAPKFLLTPLVALVAMLSNHAADAGYVVMIPLAGILFASAGRHPLAGIAAAFAGVSGGFSANISPGQLDALLFGITEAAYGASNIDAGWTMNIAGNAYFIAALLFIYLPVIWFVTDKIIEPRLGKWVPSPESAVQAGDEDKPLTAEQQKGLRMAGLALLGVCALWAFMTFGPGTPLLADGPGTEGNPWYQKAGPFFRSLVAGFLVLFLAAGWAYGAAANTINNHRDLVNMMAEAMKDMGYYLVLAFAAAHFVAMFGWSNLGLISAVHGADAIQNSGLPLPIVLGLIVLFSALLNLFVGSASAKWALLAPVLVPMLMLLGISPEGATAAYRVGDGATNIITPLMVYFPLILVFARRWQTDFGLGSLTAMMIPYSVWMLITGVALMMGWIFLGLDFGFGAPAHITVPGAGG
;
A
#
# COMPACT_ATOMS: atom_id res chain seq x y z
N MET A 1 17.52 16.67 -30.41
CA MET A 1 16.50 15.90 -31.15
C MET A 1 15.22 16.02 -30.37
N GLY A 2 14.18 16.58 -30.98
CA GLY A 2 13.03 17.15 -30.31
C GLY A 2 12.23 16.14 -29.51
N MET A 3 11.96 16.50 -28.24
CA MET A 3 10.85 15.93 -27.51
C MET A 3 9.56 16.32 -28.25
N ALA A 4 8.84 15.32 -28.73
CA ALA A 4 7.51 15.53 -29.30
C ALA A 4 6.64 16.20 -28.22
N GLU A 5 6.13 17.40 -28.49
CA GLU A 5 5.13 18.08 -27.67
C GLU A 5 3.95 17.14 -27.48
N ALA A 6 3.83 16.59 -26.29
CA ALA A 6 2.66 15.83 -25.89
C ALA A 6 1.44 16.76 -26.04
N ALA A 7 0.46 16.36 -26.82
CA ALA A 7 -0.78 17.08 -27.02
C ALA A 7 -1.37 17.42 -25.65
N THR A 8 -1.36 18.71 -25.29
CA THR A 8 -1.90 19.20 -24.01
C THR A 8 -3.39 18.91 -23.98
N ASN A 9 -3.80 17.92 -23.19
CA ASN A 9 -5.20 17.63 -22.94
C ASN A 9 -5.90 18.88 -22.38
N LYS A 10 -6.83 19.44 -23.17
CA LYS A 10 -7.69 20.54 -22.72
C LYS A 10 -8.83 19.92 -21.92
N GLY A 11 -8.87 20.16 -20.61
CA GLY A 11 -9.93 19.67 -19.72
C GLY A 11 -9.44 19.45 -18.28
N PHE A 12 -10.33 18.95 -17.43
CA PHE A 12 -10.03 18.68 -16.01
C PHE A 12 -8.78 17.79 -15.83
N LEU A 13 -8.62 16.74 -16.65
CA LEU A 13 -7.47 15.84 -16.61
C LEU A 13 -6.17 16.52 -17.02
N GLY A 14 -6.20 17.39 -18.03
CA GLY A 14 -5.04 18.20 -18.40
C GLY A 14 -4.67 19.23 -17.32
N TRP A 15 -5.64 19.73 -16.58
CA TRP A 15 -5.39 20.59 -15.42
C TRP A 15 -4.76 19.79 -14.26
N VAL A 16 -5.26 18.60 -13.95
CA VAL A 16 -4.69 17.70 -12.93
C VAL A 16 -3.24 17.33 -13.28
N GLU A 17 -2.97 16.92 -14.54
CA GLU A 17 -1.64 16.61 -15.03
C GLU A 17 -0.69 17.81 -14.89
N LYS A 18 -1.11 18.98 -15.40
CA LYS A 18 -0.29 20.20 -15.33
C LYS A 18 -0.04 20.67 -13.91
N THR A 19 -1.02 20.52 -13.02
CA THR A 19 -0.88 20.88 -11.61
C THR A 19 -0.01 19.87 -10.89
N GLY A 20 -0.22 18.57 -11.13
CA GLY A 20 0.57 17.50 -10.55
C GLY A 20 2.04 17.55 -10.96
N ASN A 21 2.32 17.79 -12.24
CA ASN A 21 3.70 17.93 -12.74
C ASN A 21 4.41 19.20 -12.23
N ARG A 22 3.69 20.14 -11.60
CA ARG A 22 4.26 21.30 -10.93
C ARG A 22 4.51 21.07 -9.45
N LEU A 23 3.94 20.00 -8.88
CA LEU A 23 4.25 19.65 -7.50
C LEU A 23 5.73 19.29 -7.38
N PRO A 24 6.38 19.72 -6.30
CA PRO A 24 7.75 19.32 -6.03
C PRO A 24 7.83 17.80 -5.82
N ASP A 25 9.05 17.27 -5.99
CA ASP A 25 9.34 15.89 -5.58
C ASP A 25 8.83 15.63 -4.15
N PRO A 26 8.24 14.45 -3.85
CA PRO A 26 7.73 14.10 -2.52
C PRO A 26 8.71 14.36 -1.37
N VAL A 27 10.00 14.20 -1.58
CA VAL A 27 11.04 14.53 -0.57
C VAL A 27 11.03 16.02 -0.26
N PHE A 28 11.02 16.87 -1.30
CA PHE A 28 10.94 18.33 -1.13
C PHE A 28 9.61 18.78 -0.56
N LEU A 29 8.52 18.06 -0.88
CA LEU A 29 7.22 18.31 -0.26
C LEU A 29 7.31 18.18 1.26
N PHE A 30 7.96 17.12 1.78
CA PHE A 30 8.16 16.97 3.22
C PHE A 30 9.03 18.07 3.82
N PHE A 31 10.09 18.51 3.15
CA PHE A 31 10.88 19.65 3.64
C PHE A 31 10.05 20.95 3.72
N TYR A 32 9.23 21.23 2.71
CA TYR A 32 8.31 22.37 2.77
C TYR A 32 7.26 22.24 3.87
N LEU A 33 6.73 21.03 4.08
CA LEU A 33 5.80 20.73 5.15
C LEU A 33 6.46 20.87 6.54
N ILE A 34 7.72 20.46 6.71
CA ILE A 34 8.50 20.69 7.94
C ILE A 34 8.64 22.19 8.22
N ILE A 35 9.03 22.97 7.22
CA ILE A 35 9.15 24.44 7.37
C ILE A 35 7.79 25.05 7.72
N ALA A 36 6.72 24.65 7.03
CA ALA A 36 5.36 25.11 7.33
C ALA A 36 4.92 24.70 8.74
N LEU A 37 5.21 23.45 9.15
CA LEU A 37 4.92 22.94 10.48
C LEU A 37 5.65 23.73 11.57
N MET A 38 6.93 24.07 11.35
CA MET A 38 7.69 24.94 12.26
C MET A 38 7.04 26.31 12.41
N ALA A 39 6.64 26.94 11.30
CA ALA A 39 5.95 28.22 11.32
C ALA A 39 4.57 28.14 12.03
N ILE A 40 3.78 27.12 11.70
CA ILE A 40 2.46 26.87 12.31
C ILE A 40 2.63 26.61 13.82
N SER A 41 3.62 25.82 14.23
CA SER A 41 3.87 25.54 15.65
C SER A 41 4.22 26.80 16.45
N GLN A 42 4.95 27.73 15.83
CA GLN A 42 5.26 29.03 16.44
C GLN A 42 4.01 29.89 16.62
N ILE A 43 3.15 29.96 15.59
CA ILE A 43 1.88 30.70 15.65
C ILE A 43 0.95 30.09 16.71
N ALA A 44 0.84 28.75 16.71
CA ALA A 44 0.04 28.00 17.67
C ALA A 44 0.50 28.26 19.11
N ALA A 45 1.83 28.25 19.36
CA ALA A 45 2.39 28.56 20.67
C ALA A 45 2.09 30.00 21.11
N TRP A 46 2.14 30.99 20.19
CA TRP A 46 1.77 32.38 20.51
C TRP A 46 0.29 32.56 20.82
N THR A 47 -0.58 31.74 20.19
CA THR A 47 -2.03 31.79 20.41
C THR A 47 -2.50 30.87 21.53
N SER A 48 -1.58 30.18 22.22
CA SER A 48 -1.87 29.17 23.25
C SER A 48 -2.88 28.13 22.76
N PHE A 49 -2.71 27.69 21.48
CA PHE A 49 -3.55 26.65 20.88
C PHE A 49 -3.39 25.35 21.65
N SER A 50 -4.46 24.86 22.23
CA SER A 50 -4.45 23.77 23.21
C SER A 50 -5.68 22.89 23.09
N ALA A 51 -5.62 21.70 23.69
CA ALA A 51 -6.77 20.80 23.82
C ALA A 51 -6.67 20.03 25.15
N PRO A 52 -7.78 19.50 25.68
CA PRO A 52 -7.73 18.55 26.79
C PRO A 52 -7.08 17.25 26.35
N HIS A 53 -6.20 16.68 27.20
CA HIS A 53 -5.59 15.37 26.90
C HIS A 53 -6.66 14.28 26.98
N PRO A 54 -6.79 13.41 25.97
CA PRO A 54 -7.90 12.45 25.91
C PRO A 54 -7.82 11.34 26.98
N THR A 55 -6.62 11.03 27.49
CA THR A 55 -6.40 9.89 28.41
C THR A 55 -5.72 10.26 29.73
N GLN A 56 -5.04 11.40 29.81
CA GLN A 56 -4.31 11.82 31.01
C GLN A 56 -5.10 12.85 31.80
N VAL A 57 -5.15 12.63 33.10
CA VAL A 57 -5.79 13.54 34.06
C VAL A 57 -4.77 14.05 35.07
N THR A 58 -5.01 15.23 35.61
CA THR A 58 -4.27 15.79 36.74
C THR A 58 -4.60 15.03 38.04
N ASP A 59 -3.81 15.22 39.10
CA ASP A 59 -4.09 14.64 40.40
C ASP A 59 -5.49 15.03 40.96
N GLY A 60 -6.09 16.09 40.44
CA GLY A 60 -7.45 16.53 40.78
C GLY A 60 -8.56 15.91 39.90
N GLY A 61 -8.25 14.97 38.98
CA GLY A 61 -9.22 14.30 38.14
C GLY A 61 -9.70 15.14 36.94
N THR A 62 -9.14 16.33 36.70
CA THR A 62 -9.42 17.14 35.49
C THR A 62 -8.49 16.73 34.34
N PRO A 63 -8.97 16.74 33.07
CA PRO A 63 -8.10 16.43 31.93
C PRO A 63 -6.86 17.34 31.91
N LEU A 64 -5.70 16.75 31.66
CA LEU A 64 -4.46 17.49 31.45
C LEU A 64 -4.62 18.35 30.18
N VAL A 65 -4.27 19.64 30.26
CA VAL A 65 -4.29 20.49 29.07
C VAL A 65 -3.00 20.30 28.29
N ILE A 66 -3.13 19.96 27.00
CA ILE A 66 -2.00 19.86 26.08
C ILE A 66 -1.86 21.23 25.41
N GLU A 67 -0.72 21.86 25.55
CA GLU A 67 -0.38 23.09 24.86
C GLU A 67 0.51 22.82 23.67
N SER A 68 0.34 23.61 22.59
CA SER A 68 1.21 23.54 21.43
C SER A 68 2.62 24.02 21.78
N ALA A 69 3.62 23.26 21.37
CA ALA A 69 5.04 23.57 21.59
C ALA A 69 5.66 24.13 20.31
N SER A 70 6.36 25.26 20.42
CA SER A 70 7.12 25.81 19.28
C SER A 70 8.27 24.90 18.89
N LEU A 71 8.39 24.56 17.62
CA LEU A 71 9.52 23.84 17.06
C LEU A 71 10.80 24.71 16.95
N PHE A 72 10.68 26.03 17.16
CA PHE A 72 11.82 26.94 17.34
C PHE A 72 12.30 27.05 18.77
N SER A 73 11.70 26.35 19.74
CA SER A 73 12.21 26.31 21.11
C SER A 73 13.62 25.71 21.15
N ALA A 74 14.43 26.15 22.13
CA ALA A 74 15.78 25.65 22.29
C ALA A 74 15.82 24.10 22.43
N GLU A 75 14.85 23.54 23.14
CA GLU A 75 14.70 22.08 23.32
C GLU A 75 14.44 21.38 21.98
N ASN A 76 13.47 21.82 21.19
CA ASN A 76 13.13 21.19 19.93
C ASN A 76 14.21 21.37 18.87
N ILE A 77 14.90 22.51 18.84
CA ILE A 77 16.07 22.70 17.99
C ILE A 77 17.20 21.76 18.42
N GLN A 78 17.45 21.61 19.72
CA GLN A 78 18.45 20.65 20.20
C GLN A 78 18.09 19.22 19.80
N ARG A 79 16.82 18.81 19.97
CA ARG A 79 16.32 17.50 19.52
C ARG A 79 16.56 17.27 18.03
N LEU A 80 16.22 18.26 17.20
CA LEU A 80 16.40 18.16 15.75
C LEU A 80 17.88 17.87 15.38
N TRP A 81 18.83 18.49 16.05
CA TRP A 81 20.25 18.32 15.72
C TRP A 81 20.87 17.09 16.39
N VAL A 82 20.53 16.82 17.65
CA VAL A 82 21.14 15.73 18.43
C VAL A 82 20.53 14.38 18.08
N ASP A 83 19.19 14.32 17.97
CA ASP A 83 18.46 13.08 17.75
C ASP A 83 18.20 12.77 16.25
N MET A 84 18.71 13.61 15.33
CA MET A 84 18.51 13.41 13.88
C MET A 84 18.87 12.00 13.40
N PRO A 85 20.03 11.41 13.72
CA PRO A 85 20.35 10.04 13.31
C PRO A 85 19.39 9.02 13.93
N LYS A 86 19.01 9.21 15.20
CA LYS A 86 18.09 8.32 15.90
C LYS A 86 16.68 8.40 15.34
N THR A 87 16.17 9.61 15.05
CA THR A 87 14.87 9.84 14.43
C THR A 87 14.75 9.09 13.10
N PHE A 88 15.80 9.10 12.30
CA PHE A 88 15.83 8.37 11.04
C PHE A 88 15.93 6.85 11.24
N THR A 89 16.90 6.37 12.02
CA THR A 89 17.18 4.92 12.13
C THR A 89 16.12 4.16 12.91
N HIS A 90 15.38 4.83 13.81
CA HIS A 90 14.27 4.23 14.58
C HIS A 90 12.90 4.49 13.95
N PHE A 91 12.85 5.04 12.74
CA PHE A 91 11.60 5.16 12.00
C PHE A 91 11.13 3.77 11.57
N HIS A 92 10.07 3.27 12.20
CA HIS A 92 9.60 1.88 12.06
C HIS A 92 9.46 1.41 10.61
N PRO A 93 8.87 2.20 9.68
CA PRO A 93 8.74 1.79 8.28
C PRO A 93 10.07 1.48 7.61
N LEU A 94 11.15 2.15 8.00
CA LEU A 94 12.46 1.97 7.39
C LEU A 94 12.96 0.53 7.52
N GLY A 95 12.97 0.00 8.74
CA GLY A 95 13.44 -1.35 9.02
C GLY A 95 12.55 -2.42 8.35
N TYR A 96 11.23 -2.24 8.45
CA TYR A 96 10.28 -3.21 7.91
C TYR A 96 10.40 -3.35 6.38
N VAL A 97 10.45 -2.22 5.67
CA VAL A 97 10.55 -2.23 4.21
C VAL A 97 11.88 -2.81 3.74
N LEU A 98 13.01 -2.36 4.31
CA LEU A 98 14.34 -2.83 3.90
C LEU A 98 14.49 -4.33 4.12
N VAL A 99 14.01 -4.85 5.27
CA VAL A 99 14.09 -6.29 5.57
C VAL A 99 13.28 -7.11 4.56
N VAL A 100 12.05 -6.72 4.26
CA VAL A 100 11.23 -7.44 3.27
C VAL A 100 11.85 -7.36 1.87
N MET A 101 12.37 -6.19 1.48
CA MET A 101 12.94 -5.97 0.14
C MET A 101 14.24 -6.74 -0.10
N LEU A 102 15.01 -7.09 0.93
CA LEU A 102 16.15 -7.98 0.79
C LEU A 102 15.76 -9.35 0.20
N GLY A 103 14.64 -9.92 0.66
CA GLY A 103 14.13 -11.19 0.15
C GLY A 103 13.40 -11.05 -1.18
N ALA A 104 12.48 -10.08 -1.25
CA ALA A 104 11.68 -9.83 -2.44
C ALA A 104 12.54 -9.50 -3.67
N GLY A 105 13.61 -8.72 -3.50
CA GLY A 105 14.54 -8.41 -4.57
C GLY A 105 15.26 -9.64 -5.14
N VAL A 106 15.55 -10.66 -4.32
CA VAL A 106 16.07 -11.94 -4.83
C VAL A 106 15.01 -12.70 -5.61
N ALA A 107 13.78 -12.78 -5.10
CA ALA A 107 12.68 -13.45 -5.80
C ALA A 107 12.38 -12.79 -7.15
N GLU A 108 12.44 -11.47 -7.22
CA GLU A 108 12.24 -10.70 -8.45
C GLU A 108 13.37 -10.94 -9.46
N ARG A 109 14.61 -10.69 -9.04
CA ARG A 109 15.79 -10.75 -9.93
C ARG A 109 16.18 -12.17 -10.34
N SER A 110 15.84 -13.18 -9.55
CA SER A 110 15.99 -14.57 -9.97
C SER A 110 15.07 -14.94 -11.14
N GLY A 111 13.99 -14.16 -11.39
CA GLY A 111 12.96 -14.43 -12.39
C GLY A 111 11.80 -15.27 -11.87
N LEU A 112 11.74 -15.53 -10.54
CA LEU A 112 10.66 -16.29 -9.91
C LEU A 112 9.30 -15.64 -10.17
N PHE A 113 9.16 -14.35 -9.89
CA PHE A 113 7.87 -13.65 -10.02
C PHE A 113 7.40 -13.64 -11.46
N SER A 114 8.27 -13.30 -12.43
CA SER A 114 7.95 -13.32 -13.85
C SER A 114 7.48 -14.68 -14.33
N SER A 115 8.15 -15.76 -13.90
CA SER A 115 7.78 -17.11 -14.27
C SER A 115 6.49 -17.59 -13.59
N ALA A 116 6.27 -17.20 -12.32
CA ALA A 116 5.05 -17.53 -11.59
C ALA A 116 3.81 -16.86 -12.21
N ILE A 117 3.92 -15.57 -12.56
CA ILE A 117 2.85 -14.82 -13.25
C ILE A 117 2.51 -15.49 -14.59
N ARG A 118 3.53 -15.78 -15.43
CA ARG A 118 3.32 -16.46 -16.71
C ARG A 118 2.68 -17.85 -16.55
N ALA A 119 3.14 -18.63 -15.58
CA ALA A 119 2.56 -19.95 -15.30
C ALA A 119 1.09 -19.89 -14.89
N ALA A 120 0.72 -18.87 -14.09
CA ALA A 120 -0.63 -18.71 -13.56
C ALA A 120 -1.66 -18.41 -14.65
N VAL A 121 -1.31 -17.55 -15.63
CA VAL A 121 -2.32 -17.02 -16.58
C VAL A 121 -2.32 -17.69 -17.96
N ARG A 122 -1.24 -18.40 -18.34
CA ARG A 122 -1.04 -18.90 -19.70
C ARG A 122 -2.09 -19.92 -20.16
N ASN A 123 -2.53 -20.81 -19.29
CA ASN A 123 -3.47 -21.89 -19.60
C ASN A 123 -4.91 -21.54 -19.23
N ALA A 124 -5.24 -20.25 -19.13
CA ALA A 124 -6.56 -19.78 -18.75
C ALA A 124 -7.62 -20.18 -19.80
N PRO A 125 -8.74 -20.78 -19.39
CA PRO A 125 -9.90 -20.94 -20.27
C PRO A 125 -10.41 -19.56 -20.72
N LYS A 126 -10.80 -19.42 -22.01
CA LYS A 126 -11.19 -18.12 -22.59
C LYS A 126 -12.27 -17.39 -21.78
N PHE A 127 -13.22 -18.10 -21.20
CA PHE A 127 -14.31 -17.51 -20.40
C PHE A 127 -13.86 -17.03 -19.02
N LEU A 128 -12.74 -17.58 -18.49
CA LEU A 128 -12.14 -17.16 -17.22
C LEU A 128 -10.93 -16.22 -17.40
N LEU A 129 -10.61 -15.83 -18.63
CA LEU A 129 -9.42 -15.05 -18.93
C LEU A 129 -9.42 -13.71 -18.16
N THR A 130 -10.52 -12.94 -18.22
CA THR A 130 -10.61 -11.66 -17.51
C THR A 130 -10.51 -11.82 -15.98
N PRO A 131 -11.33 -12.66 -15.32
CA PRO A 131 -11.22 -12.78 -13.86
C PRO A 131 -9.87 -13.35 -13.43
N LEU A 132 -9.24 -14.26 -14.20
CA LEU A 132 -7.93 -14.78 -13.86
C LEU A 132 -6.83 -13.71 -14.04
N VAL A 133 -6.88 -12.94 -15.12
CA VAL A 133 -5.97 -11.79 -15.33
C VAL A 133 -6.12 -10.79 -14.18
N ALA A 134 -7.34 -10.42 -13.81
CA ALA A 134 -7.60 -9.50 -12.71
C ALA A 134 -7.10 -10.05 -11.35
N LEU A 135 -7.34 -11.32 -11.06
CA LEU A 135 -6.89 -11.98 -9.84
C LEU A 135 -5.36 -12.00 -9.75
N VAL A 136 -4.69 -12.51 -10.80
CA VAL A 136 -3.22 -12.60 -10.82
C VAL A 136 -2.60 -11.19 -10.79
N ALA A 137 -3.23 -10.21 -11.43
CA ALA A 137 -2.80 -8.82 -11.39
C ALA A 137 -2.85 -8.26 -9.95
N MET A 138 -3.93 -8.48 -9.21
CA MET A 138 -4.02 -8.08 -7.79
C MET A 138 -2.99 -8.83 -6.92
N LEU A 139 -2.88 -10.15 -7.08
CA LEU A 139 -1.90 -10.96 -6.32
C LEU A 139 -0.45 -10.60 -6.66
N SER A 140 -0.18 -10.09 -7.86
CA SER A 140 1.17 -9.68 -8.28
C SER A 140 1.75 -8.52 -7.45
N ASN A 141 0.93 -7.83 -6.66
CA ASN A 141 1.41 -6.83 -5.71
C ASN A 141 2.32 -7.40 -4.60
N HIS A 142 2.34 -8.71 -4.39
CA HIS A 142 3.36 -9.37 -3.57
C HIS A 142 4.75 -9.40 -4.25
N ALA A 143 4.76 -9.25 -5.58
CA ALA A 143 5.94 -9.32 -6.42
C ALA A 143 6.50 -7.92 -6.77
N ALA A 144 6.31 -6.95 -5.90
CA ALA A 144 6.74 -5.56 -6.12
C ALA A 144 6.29 -5.03 -7.50
N ASP A 145 7.23 -4.56 -8.31
CA ASP A 145 6.95 -3.94 -9.61
C ASP A 145 6.75 -4.94 -10.75
N ALA A 146 6.98 -6.24 -10.53
CA ALA A 146 6.85 -7.27 -11.56
C ALA A 146 5.43 -7.33 -12.15
N GLY A 147 4.41 -6.98 -11.38
CA GLY A 147 3.04 -6.86 -11.87
C GLY A 147 2.91 -5.85 -13.02
N TYR A 148 3.52 -4.69 -12.88
CA TYR A 148 3.49 -3.65 -13.92
C TYR A 148 4.26 -4.05 -15.17
N VAL A 149 5.44 -4.63 -15.00
CA VAL A 149 6.36 -4.92 -16.11
C VAL A 149 5.98 -6.20 -16.86
N VAL A 150 5.45 -7.21 -16.15
CA VAL A 150 5.18 -8.54 -16.71
C VAL A 150 3.70 -8.78 -16.96
N MET A 151 2.84 -8.53 -15.93
CA MET A 151 1.44 -8.91 -16.01
C MET A 151 0.66 -8.07 -17.04
N ILE A 152 0.93 -6.77 -17.09
CA ILE A 152 0.17 -5.86 -17.95
C ILE A 152 0.42 -6.12 -19.45
N PRO A 153 1.66 -6.18 -19.97
CA PRO A 153 1.89 -6.51 -21.37
C PRO A 153 1.45 -7.94 -21.70
N LEU A 154 1.65 -8.90 -20.80
CA LEU A 154 1.22 -10.28 -20.98
C LEU A 154 -0.31 -10.39 -21.12
N ALA A 155 -1.08 -9.63 -20.35
CA ALA A 155 -2.54 -9.59 -20.47
C ALA A 155 -3.01 -9.11 -21.85
N GLY A 156 -2.32 -8.12 -22.44
CA GLY A 156 -2.58 -7.70 -23.81
C GLY A 156 -2.39 -8.83 -24.83
N ILE A 157 -1.28 -9.57 -24.72
CA ILE A 157 -0.95 -10.70 -25.58
C ILE A 157 -1.98 -11.83 -25.40
N LEU A 158 -2.34 -12.17 -24.15
CA LEU A 158 -3.32 -13.22 -23.87
C LEU A 158 -4.72 -12.90 -24.41
N PHE A 159 -5.15 -11.64 -24.31
CA PHE A 159 -6.42 -11.22 -24.90
C PHE A 159 -6.37 -11.30 -26.43
N ALA A 160 -5.29 -10.82 -27.05
CA ALA A 160 -5.10 -10.93 -28.51
C ALA A 160 -5.12 -12.39 -28.99
N SER A 161 -4.40 -13.30 -28.31
CA SER A 161 -4.36 -14.73 -28.63
C SER A 161 -5.72 -15.42 -28.45
N ALA A 162 -6.55 -14.92 -27.53
CA ALA A 162 -7.92 -15.38 -27.33
C ALA A 162 -8.92 -14.79 -28.36
N GLY A 163 -8.47 -13.89 -29.25
CA GLY A 163 -9.31 -13.17 -30.21
C GLY A 163 -10.09 -12.02 -29.58
N ARG A 164 -9.68 -11.55 -28.42
CA ARG A 164 -10.25 -10.42 -27.67
C ARG A 164 -9.39 -9.16 -27.86
N HIS A 165 -9.93 -7.99 -27.51
CA HIS A 165 -9.20 -6.74 -27.71
C HIS A 165 -8.02 -6.59 -26.72
N PRO A 166 -6.76 -6.44 -27.18
CA PRO A 166 -5.56 -6.40 -26.34
C PRO A 166 -5.59 -5.27 -25.29
N LEU A 167 -6.10 -4.09 -25.67
CA LEU A 167 -6.23 -2.96 -24.75
C LEU A 167 -7.19 -3.25 -23.59
N ALA A 168 -8.20 -4.12 -23.78
CA ALA A 168 -9.06 -4.56 -22.69
C ALA A 168 -8.30 -5.42 -21.68
N GLY A 169 -7.38 -6.28 -22.16
CA GLY A 169 -6.48 -7.05 -21.32
C GLY A 169 -5.52 -6.15 -20.52
N ILE A 170 -4.89 -5.19 -21.18
CA ILE A 170 -4.02 -4.19 -20.54
C ILE A 170 -4.80 -3.41 -19.47
N ALA A 171 -6.03 -2.97 -19.78
CA ALA A 171 -6.86 -2.24 -18.82
C ALA A 171 -7.24 -3.09 -17.61
N ALA A 172 -7.64 -4.35 -17.80
CA ALA A 172 -7.97 -5.27 -16.72
C ALA A 172 -6.76 -5.54 -15.80
N ALA A 173 -5.59 -5.78 -16.40
CA ALA A 173 -4.37 -5.99 -15.64
C ALA A 173 -3.93 -4.72 -14.91
N PHE A 174 -3.99 -3.56 -15.54
CA PHE A 174 -3.65 -2.29 -14.89
C PHE A 174 -4.62 -1.94 -13.76
N ALA A 175 -5.92 -2.20 -13.94
CA ALA A 175 -6.90 -2.06 -12.86
C ALA A 175 -6.59 -2.99 -11.68
N GLY A 176 -6.17 -4.24 -11.94
CA GLY A 176 -5.79 -5.19 -10.90
C GLY A 176 -4.48 -4.83 -10.19
N VAL A 177 -3.40 -4.55 -10.94
CA VAL A 177 -2.08 -4.24 -10.37
C VAL A 177 -2.10 -2.90 -9.62
N SER A 178 -2.68 -1.87 -10.20
CA SER A 178 -2.63 -0.52 -9.65
C SER A 178 -3.88 -0.13 -8.87
N GLY A 179 -5.07 -0.33 -9.42
CA GLY A 179 -6.32 -0.05 -8.71
C GLY A 179 -6.57 -1.00 -7.54
N GLY A 180 -6.24 -2.27 -7.75
CA GLY A 180 -6.36 -3.34 -6.75
C GLY A 180 -5.12 -3.56 -5.88
N PHE A 181 -4.15 -2.62 -5.83
CA PHE A 181 -2.89 -2.84 -5.11
C PHE A 181 -3.05 -3.07 -3.61
N SER A 182 -4.15 -2.62 -3.03
CA SER A 182 -4.55 -2.85 -1.64
C SER A 182 -5.45 -4.07 -1.44
N ALA A 183 -5.84 -4.76 -2.51
CA ALA A 183 -6.73 -5.92 -2.47
C ALA A 183 -5.92 -7.21 -2.63
N ASN A 184 -5.81 -8.00 -1.55
CA ASN A 184 -4.96 -9.19 -1.57
C ASN A 184 -5.49 -10.27 -0.62
N ILE A 185 -5.06 -11.53 -0.78
CA ILE A 185 -5.45 -12.65 0.09
C ILE A 185 -4.61 -12.74 1.38
N SER A 186 -3.47 -12.09 1.41
CA SER A 186 -2.57 -12.08 2.57
C SER A 186 -1.82 -10.75 2.64
N PRO A 187 -1.37 -10.34 3.84
CA PRO A 187 -0.49 -9.20 3.99
C PRO A 187 0.78 -9.34 3.14
N GLY A 188 1.32 -8.23 2.66
CA GLY A 188 2.50 -8.17 1.82
C GLY A 188 3.39 -6.97 2.14
N GLN A 189 4.20 -6.55 1.17
CA GLN A 189 5.14 -5.43 1.32
C GLN A 189 4.44 -4.11 1.65
N LEU A 190 3.33 -3.83 0.97
CA LEU A 190 2.53 -2.62 1.22
C LEU A 190 1.97 -2.60 2.65
N ASP A 191 1.56 -3.77 3.16
CA ASP A 191 1.03 -3.87 4.52
C ASP A 191 2.11 -3.57 5.55
N ALA A 192 3.34 -4.06 5.35
CA ALA A 192 4.49 -3.73 6.19
C ALA A 192 4.78 -2.23 6.19
N LEU A 193 4.70 -1.59 5.02
CA LEU A 193 4.94 -0.16 4.85
C LEU A 193 3.87 0.68 5.56
N LEU A 194 2.59 0.43 5.26
CA LEU A 194 1.48 1.20 5.84
C LEU A 194 1.35 0.95 7.34
N PHE A 195 1.52 -0.31 7.79
CA PHE A 195 1.58 -0.66 9.19
C PHE A 195 2.64 0.16 9.94
N GLY A 196 3.88 0.18 9.42
CA GLY A 196 4.97 0.92 10.07
C GLY A 196 4.70 2.42 10.18
N ILE A 197 4.10 3.05 9.14
CA ILE A 197 3.73 4.47 9.17
C ILE A 197 2.60 4.71 10.20
N THR A 198 1.61 3.81 10.24
CA THR A 198 0.50 3.90 11.20
C THR A 198 1.00 3.74 12.64
N GLU A 199 1.90 2.77 12.89
CA GLU A 199 2.53 2.55 14.19
C GLU A 199 3.35 3.78 14.63
N ALA A 200 4.12 4.37 13.71
CA ALA A 200 4.87 5.59 13.98
C ALA A 200 3.94 6.79 14.32
N ALA A 201 2.83 6.93 13.61
CA ALA A 201 1.84 7.97 13.87
C ALA A 201 1.12 7.76 15.22
N TYR A 202 0.74 6.53 15.54
CA TYR A 202 0.18 6.16 16.84
C TYR A 202 1.16 6.47 17.98
N GLY A 203 2.41 6.04 17.86
CA GLY A 203 3.45 6.32 18.86
C GLY A 203 3.71 7.82 19.07
N ALA A 204 3.67 8.62 17.99
CA ALA A 204 3.84 10.07 18.05
C ALA A 204 2.64 10.81 18.67
N SER A 205 1.46 10.18 18.72
CA SER A 205 0.24 10.81 19.26
C SER A 205 0.19 10.89 20.78
N ASN A 206 1.03 10.10 21.48
CA ASN A 206 1.02 9.97 22.94
C ASN A 206 -0.35 9.54 23.54
N ILE A 207 -1.24 8.96 22.74
CA ILE A 207 -2.48 8.37 23.23
C ILE A 207 -2.13 7.00 23.83
N ASP A 208 -2.20 6.85 25.15
CA ASP A 208 -2.05 5.55 25.79
C ASP A 208 -3.38 4.81 25.79
N ALA A 209 -3.61 4.07 24.70
CA ALA A 209 -4.78 3.20 24.56
C ALA A 209 -4.46 1.73 24.87
N GLY A 210 -3.23 1.41 25.26
CA GLY A 210 -2.77 0.02 25.41
C GLY A 210 -2.88 -0.79 24.11
N TRP A 211 -2.92 -0.13 22.95
CA TRP A 211 -3.19 -0.75 21.66
C TRP A 211 -1.93 -1.38 21.07
N THR A 212 -2.01 -2.64 20.73
CA THR A 212 -0.92 -3.37 20.06
C THR A 212 -1.32 -3.69 18.63
N MET A 213 -0.67 -3.03 17.68
CA MET A 213 -0.86 -3.26 16.26
C MET A 213 -0.07 -4.47 15.75
N ASN A 214 -0.51 -5.04 14.63
CA ASN A 214 0.26 -6.03 13.90
C ASN A 214 0.07 -5.88 12.38
N ILE A 215 1.03 -6.40 11.60
CA ILE A 215 1.05 -6.28 10.14
C ILE A 215 -0.16 -6.95 9.47
N ALA A 216 -0.79 -7.93 10.11
CA ALA A 216 -1.98 -8.63 9.62
C ALA A 216 -3.30 -7.97 10.10
N GLY A 217 -3.21 -6.79 10.71
CA GLY A 217 -4.38 -6.06 11.22
C GLY A 217 -5.40 -5.63 10.16
N ASN A 218 -5.05 -5.66 8.88
CA ASN A 218 -5.98 -5.41 7.78
C ASN A 218 -6.30 -6.67 6.94
N ALA A 219 -5.87 -7.87 7.38
CA ALA A 219 -5.93 -9.09 6.57
C ALA A 219 -7.35 -9.45 6.08
N TYR A 220 -8.36 -9.30 6.92
CA TYR A 220 -9.74 -9.62 6.54
C TYR A 220 -10.32 -8.61 5.57
N PHE A 221 -10.04 -7.34 5.81
CA PHE A 221 -10.54 -6.26 4.95
C PHE A 221 -9.91 -6.30 3.55
N ILE A 222 -8.59 -6.52 3.43
CA ILE A 222 -7.92 -6.62 2.13
C ILE A 222 -8.38 -7.84 1.34
N ALA A 223 -8.68 -8.95 2.03
CA ALA A 223 -9.26 -10.13 1.39
C ALA A 223 -10.68 -9.86 0.88
N ALA A 224 -11.53 -9.24 1.70
CA ALA A 224 -12.87 -8.84 1.26
C ALA A 224 -12.82 -7.86 0.07
N LEU A 225 -11.89 -6.93 0.09
CA LEU A 225 -11.68 -5.98 -1.00
C LEU A 225 -11.30 -6.69 -2.31
N LEU A 226 -10.44 -7.72 -2.25
CA LEU A 226 -10.11 -8.56 -3.40
C LEU A 226 -11.36 -9.24 -3.97
N PHE A 227 -12.17 -9.87 -3.11
CA PHE A 227 -13.39 -10.55 -3.56
C PHE A 227 -14.43 -9.59 -4.16
N ILE A 228 -14.41 -8.31 -3.80
CA ILE A 228 -15.28 -7.28 -4.38
C ILE A 228 -14.68 -6.71 -5.67
N TYR A 229 -13.39 -6.40 -5.69
CA TYR A 229 -12.75 -5.78 -6.85
C TYR A 229 -12.61 -6.75 -8.02
N LEU A 230 -12.47 -8.06 -7.78
CA LEU A 230 -12.40 -9.07 -8.82
C LEU A 230 -13.63 -9.05 -9.75
N PRO A 231 -14.87 -9.21 -9.27
CA PRO A 231 -16.06 -9.12 -10.13
C PRO A 231 -16.26 -7.71 -10.72
N VAL A 232 -15.83 -6.64 -10.01
CA VAL A 232 -15.89 -5.27 -10.54
C VAL A 232 -14.99 -5.13 -11.76
N ILE A 233 -13.73 -5.55 -11.67
CA ILE A 233 -12.79 -5.49 -12.80
C ILE A 233 -13.31 -6.35 -13.95
N TRP A 234 -13.80 -7.55 -13.67
CA TRP A 234 -14.40 -8.42 -14.68
C TRP A 234 -15.60 -7.76 -15.38
N PHE A 235 -16.55 -7.24 -14.61
CA PHE A 235 -17.74 -6.56 -15.15
C PHE A 235 -17.35 -5.35 -16.01
N VAL A 236 -16.48 -4.48 -15.52
CA VAL A 236 -16.08 -3.27 -16.24
C VAL A 236 -15.35 -3.63 -17.53
N THR A 237 -14.47 -4.63 -17.48
CA THR A 237 -13.74 -5.09 -18.67
C THR A 237 -14.70 -5.64 -19.74
N ASP A 238 -15.51 -6.64 -19.38
CA ASP A 238 -16.30 -7.39 -20.35
C ASP A 238 -17.58 -6.66 -20.80
N LYS A 239 -18.15 -5.78 -19.96
CA LYS A 239 -19.43 -5.11 -20.23
C LYS A 239 -19.30 -3.63 -20.61
N ILE A 240 -18.21 -2.97 -20.24
CA ILE A 240 -18.03 -1.54 -20.50
C ILE A 240 -16.87 -1.29 -21.46
N ILE A 241 -15.68 -1.80 -21.17
CA ILE A 241 -14.47 -1.42 -21.90
C ILE A 241 -14.35 -2.17 -23.24
N GLU A 242 -14.43 -3.51 -23.22
CA GLU A 242 -14.28 -4.28 -24.44
C GLU A 242 -15.35 -3.96 -25.50
N PRO A 243 -16.65 -3.78 -25.16
CA PRO A 243 -17.65 -3.32 -26.12
C PRO A 243 -17.37 -1.93 -26.71
N ARG A 244 -16.75 -1.01 -25.94
CA ARG A 244 -16.37 0.33 -26.44
C ARG A 244 -15.17 0.31 -27.36
N LEU A 245 -14.24 -0.63 -27.17
CA LEU A 245 -13.07 -0.80 -28.03
C LEU A 245 -13.43 -1.48 -29.36
N GLY A 246 -14.55 -2.21 -29.41
CA GLY A 246 -15.00 -2.92 -30.58
C GLY A 246 -14.29 -4.25 -30.82
N LYS A 247 -14.52 -4.84 -32.01
CA LYS A 247 -13.89 -6.12 -32.36
C LYS A 247 -12.42 -5.92 -32.68
N TRP A 248 -11.56 -6.73 -32.09
CA TRP A 248 -10.14 -6.80 -32.40
C TRP A 248 -9.95 -7.42 -33.80
N VAL A 249 -9.23 -6.71 -34.67
CA VAL A 249 -8.80 -7.20 -35.98
C VAL A 249 -7.28 -7.22 -35.99
N PRO A 250 -6.63 -8.39 -36.03
CA PRO A 250 -5.17 -8.49 -36.06
C PRO A 250 -4.61 -7.77 -37.31
N SER A 251 -3.64 -6.88 -37.12
CA SER A 251 -2.84 -6.32 -38.21
C SER A 251 -1.57 -7.18 -38.40
N PRO A 252 -0.97 -7.20 -39.63
CA PRO A 252 0.29 -7.90 -39.88
C PRO A 252 1.42 -7.48 -38.91
N GLU A 253 1.43 -6.23 -38.50
CA GLU A 253 2.42 -5.67 -37.56
C GLU A 253 2.18 -6.14 -36.11
N SER A 254 0.93 -6.36 -35.73
CA SER A 254 0.58 -6.84 -34.37
C SER A 254 0.92 -8.32 -34.16
N ALA A 255 1.00 -9.13 -35.22
CA ALA A 255 1.40 -10.52 -35.15
C ALA A 255 2.91 -10.70 -34.80
N VAL A 256 3.74 -9.70 -35.12
CA VAL A 256 5.19 -9.71 -34.84
C VAL A 256 5.49 -9.27 -33.39
N GLN A 257 4.53 -8.69 -32.69
CA GLN A 257 4.73 -8.06 -31.39
C GLN A 257 4.51 -8.99 -30.19
N ALA A 258 4.09 -10.26 -30.40
CA ALA A 258 4.14 -11.31 -29.39
C ALA A 258 5.62 -11.70 -29.17
N GLY A 259 6.34 -10.88 -28.42
CA GLY A 259 7.76 -11.07 -28.12
C GLY A 259 8.03 -12.26 -27.20
N ASP A 260 9.18 -12.26 -26.53
CA ASP A 260 9.61 -13.31 -25.58
C ASP A 260 8.62 -13.60 -24.43
N GLU A 261 7.66 -12.71 -24.22
CA GLU A 261 6.66 -12.79 -23.15
C GLU A 261 5.64 -13.92 -23.36
N ASP A 262 5.37 -14.33 -24.61
CA ASP A 262 4.44 -15.44 -24.93
C ASP A 262 5.14 -16.83 -25.02
N LYS A 263 6.46 -16.87 -24.89
CA LYS A 263 7.18 -18.13 -24.96
C LYS A 263 6.80 -19.07 -23.82
N PRO A 264 6.67 -20.39 -24.10
CA PRO A 264 6.51 -21.39 -23.03
C PRO A 264 7.63 -21.28 -22.01
N LEU A 265 7.29 -21.54 -20.74
CA LEU A 265 8.30 -21.68 -19.71
C LEU A 265 9.27 -22.79 -20.11
N THR A 266 10.56 -22.54 -20.00
CA THR A 266 11.59 -23.55 -20.24
C THR A 266 11.51 -24.67 -19.19
N ALA A 267 12.15 -25.80 -19.45
CA ALA A 267 12.21 -26.90 -18.48
C ALA A 267 12.88 -26.46 -17.18
N GLU A 268 13.92 -25.61 -17.26
CA GLU A 268 14.62 -25.04 -16.12
C GLU A 268 13.71 -24.11 -15.31
N GLN A 269 12.93 -23.25 -15.96
CA GLN A 269 11.96 -22.37 -15.30
C GLN A 269 10.85 -23.18 -14.60
N GLN A 270 10.34 -24.24 -15.25
CA GLN A 270 9.36 -25.13 -14.63
C GLN A 270 9.94 -25.87 -13.41
N LYS A 271 11.18 -26.36 -13.52
CA LYS A 271 11.91 -26.94 -12.39
C LYS A 271 12.11 -25.91 -11.28
N GLY A 272 12.49 -24.67 -11.65
CA GLY A 272 12.63 -23.55 -10.73
C GLY A 272 11.36 -23.28 -9.94
N LEU A 273 10.20 -23.19 -10.61
CA LEU A 273 8.90 -22.99 -9.94
C LEU A 273 8.55 -24.11 -8.96
N ARG A 274 8.84 -25.38 -9.31
CA ARG A 274 8.62 -26.52 -8.39
C ARG A 274 9.51 -26.39 -7.14
N MET A 275 10.78 -26.06 -7.33
CA MET A 275 11.73 -25.89 -6.21
C MET A 275 11.37 -24.70 -5.34
N ALA A 276 10.93 -23.57 -5.93
CA ALA A 276 10.41 -22.44 -5.19
C ALA A 276 9.17 -22.80 -4.38
N GLY A 277 8.24 -23.57 -4.96
CA GLY A 277 7.05 -24.07 -4.26
C GLY A 277 7.41 -24.96 -3.06
N LEU A 278 8.39 -25.86 -3.22
CA LEU A 278 8.90 -26.69 -2.12
C LEU A 278 9.56 -25.85 -1.02
N ALA A 279 10.36 -24.86 -1.39
CA ALA A 279 10.98 -23.93 -0.45
C ALA A 279 9.93 -23.14 0.33
N LEU A 280 8.91 -22.62 -0.35
CA LEU A 280 7.78 -21.93 0.26
C LEU A 280 7.04 -22.83 1.26
N LEU A 281 6.73 -24.07 0.88
CA LEU A 281 6.11 -25.04 1.78
C LEU A 281 7.01 -25.35 2.97
N GLY A 282 8.33 -25.47 2.75
CA GLY A 282 9.31 -25.69 3.83
C GLY A 282 9.34 -24.54 4.82
N VAL A 283 9.32 -23.29 4.37
CA VAL A 283 9.27 -22.10 5.23
C VAL A 283 7.94 -22.04 6.00
N CYS A 284 6.81 -22.28 5.34
CA CYS A 284 5.50 -22.36 6.00
C CYS A 284 5.45 -23.48 7.06
N ALA A 285 6.00 -24.65 6.74
CA ALA A 285 6.09 -25.76 7.69
C ALA A 285 6.97 -25.43 8.90
N LEU A 286 8.11 -24.74 8.67
CA LEU A 286 8.98 -24.27 9.75
C LEU A 286 8.23 -23.27 10.64
N TRP A 287 7.48 -22.33 10.06
CA TRP A 287 6.68 -21.39 10.82
C TRP A 287 5.58 -22.07 11.62
N ALA A 288 4.87 -23.00 11.00
CA ALA A 288 3.87 -23.82 11.70
C ALA A 288 4.50 -24.59 12.85
N PHE A 289 5.68 -25.17 12.65
CA PHE A 289 6.41 -25.88 13.70
C PHE A 289 6.82 -24.94 14.85
N MET A 290 7.32 -23.75 14.56
CA MET A 290 7.67 -22.74 15.59
C MET A 290 6.44 -22.19 16.31
N THR A 291 5.26 -22.27 15.72
CA THR A 291 4.02 -21.77 16.32
C THR A 291 3.29 -22.86 17.12
N PHE A 292 3.22 -24.09 16.59
CA PHE A 292 2.42 -25.17 17.17
C PHE A 292 3.24 -26.37 17.66
N GLY A 293 4.54 -26.39 17.42
CA GLY A 293 5.44 -27.45 17.82
C GLY A 293 5.95 -27.31 19.27
N PRO A 294 6.88 -28.18 19.69
CA PRO A 294 7.43 -28.12 21.05
C PRO A 294 8.08 -26.78 21.35
N GLY A 295 7.77 -26.20 22.50
CA GLY A 295 8.33 -24.94 22.97
C GLY A 295 7.70 -23.69 22.35
N THR A 296 6.85 -23.82 21.33
CA THR A 296 6.06 -22.74 20.70
C THR A 296 6.71 -21.34 20.72
N PRO A 297 7.90 -21.14 20.11
CA PRO A 297 8.64 -19.88 20.24
C PRO A 297 7.93 -18.68 19.61
N LEU A 298 6.93 -18.90 18.76
CA LEU A 298 6.12 -17.86 18.13
C LEU A 298 4.72 -17.73 18.75
N LEU A 299 4.48 -18.36 19.91
CA LEU A 299 3.29 -18.10 20.72
C LEU A 299 3.69 -17.49 22.07
N ALA A 300 2.93 -16.52 22.53
CA ALA A 300 2.97 -16.04 23.91
C ALA A 300 2.07 -16.95 24.78
N ASP A 301 2.52 -18.15 25.09
CA ASP A 301 1.80 -19.11 25.92
C ASP A 301 2.58 -19.31 27.21
N GLY A 302 2.14 -18.67 28.28
CA GLY A 302 2.82 -18.68 29.58
C GLY A 302 1.94 -18.19 30.71
N PRO A 303 2.42 -18.18 31.97
CA PRO A 303 1.67 -17.66 33.09
C PRO A 303 1.15 -16.24 32.81
N GLY A 304 -0.15 -16.02 32.99
CA GLY A 304 -0.82 -14.73 32.74
C GLY A 304 -1.43 -14.57 31.33
N THR A 305 -1.26 -15.54 30.44
CA THR A 305 -1.93 -15.54 29.11
C THR A 305 -3.13 -16.49 29.06
N GLU A 306 -3.44 -17.13 30.18
CA GLU A 306 -4.58 -18.02 30.35
C GLU A 306 -5.86 -17.23 30.15
N GLY A 307 -6.67 -17.65 29.15
CA GLY A 307 -7.90 -16.92 28.78
C GLY A 307 -7.77 -15.87 27.70
N ASN A 308 -6.56 -15.50 27.30
CA ASN A 308 -6.37 -14.60 26.17
C ASN A 308 -6.84 -15.26 24.87
N PRO A 309 -7.50 -14.51 23.97
CA PRO A 309 -7.86 -15.02 22.66
C PRO A 309 -6.62 -15.44 21.87
N TRP A 310 -6.77 -16.40 20.97
CA TRP A 310 -5.67 -17.02 20.24
C TRP A 310 -4.79 -16.01 19.47
N TYR A 311 -5.38 -14.95 18.94
CA TYR A 311 -4.64 -13.92 18.20
C TYR A 311 -3.71 -13.09 19.08
N GLN A 312 -4.03 -12.90 20.35
CA GLN A 312 -3.11 -12.27 21.32
C GLN A 312 -1.97 -13.21 21.68
N LYS A 313 -2.26 -14.51 21.87
CA LYS A 313 -1.21 -15.54 22.05
C LYS A 313 -0.32 -15.64 20.82
N ALA A 314 -0.86 -15.46 19.61
CA ALA A 314 -0.10 -15.42 18.36
C ALA A 314 0.60 -14.07 18.08
N GLY A 315 0.66 -13.15 19.03
CA GLY A 315 1.37 -11.88 18.89
C GLY A 315 2.82 -12.01 18.38
N PRO A 316 3.66 -12.91 18.95
CA PRO A 316 5.01 -13.15 18.42
C PRO A 316 5.04 -13.65 16.99
N PHE A 317 4.10 -14.52 16.58
CA PHE A 317 3.94 -14.95 15.20
C PHE A 317 3.67 -13.77 14.26
N PHE A 318 2.69 -12.91 14.58
CA PHE A 318 2.38 -11.74 13.75
C PHE A 318 3.56 -10.75 13.67
N ARG A 319 4.30 -10.54 14.77
CA ARG A 319 5.51 -9.70 14.75
C ARG A 319 6.64 -10.31 13.91
N SER A 320 6.68 -11.64 13.77
CA SER A 320 7.68 -12.32 12.95
C SER A 320 7.42 -12.23 11.44
N LEU A 321 6.24 -11.77 11.00
CA LEU A 321 5.86 -11.76 9.58
C LEU A 321 6.83 -10.96 8.70
N VAL A 322 7.39 -9.86 9.18
CA VAL A 322 8.39 -9.08 8.43
C VAL A 322 9.64 -9.92 8.15
N ALA A 323 10.21 -10.54 9.19
CA ALA A 323 11.35 -11.46 9.04
C ALA A 323 10.95 -12.69 8.22
N GLY A 324 9.73 -13.16 8.39
CA GLY A 324 9.17 -14.26 7.64
C GLY A 324 9.06 -13.98 6.15
N PHE A 325 8.62 -12.81 5.74
CA PHE A 325 8.61 -12.43 4.33
C PHE A 325 10.01 -12.39 3.73
N LEU A 326 11.00 -11.87 4.48
CA LEU A 326 12.40 -11.99 4.06
C LEU A 326 12.77 -13.44 3.78
N VAL A 327 12.56 -14.34 4.76
CA VAL A 327 12.96 -15.75 4.65
C VAL A 327 12.18 -16.46 3.53
N LEU A 328 10.88 -16.20 3.40
CA LEU A 328 10.00 -16.77 2.38
C LEU A 328 10.45 -16.40 0.97
N PHE A 329 10.61 -15.11 0.70
CA PHE A 329 11.01 -14.64 -0.63
C PHE A 329 12.46 -15.00 -0.96
N LEU A 330 13.36 -14.91 0.02
CA LEU A 330 14.77 -15.30 -0.15
C LEU A 330 14.90 -16.78 -0.47
N ALA A 331 14.25 -17.67 0.31
CA ALA A 331 14.31 -19.11 0.11
C ALA A 331 13.68 -19.52 -1.22
N ALA A 332 12.49 -18.98 -1.54
CA ALA A 332 11.81 -19.26 -2.79
C ALA A 332 12.60 -18.73 -4.01
N GLY A 333 13.11 -17.50 -3.94
CA GLY A 333 13.92 -16.89 -4.99
C GLY A 333 15.23 -17.61 -5.22
N TRP A 334 15.92 -18.01 -4.15
CA TRP A 334 17.16 -18.77 -4.23
C TRP A 334 16.92 -20.17 -4.81
N ALA A 335 15.92 -20.90 -4.30
CA ALA A 335 15.58 -22.23 -4.81
C ALA A 335 15.19 -22.19 -6.30
N TYR A 336 14.42 -21.17 -6.69
CA TYR A 336 14.09 -20.92 -8.09
C TYR A 336 15.36 -20.65 -8.91
N GLY A 337 16.18 -19.69 -8.49
CA GLY A 337 17.35 -19.24 -9.23
C GLY A 337 18.41 -20.33 -9.39
N ALA A 338 18.63 -21.15 -8.35
CA ALA A 338 19.53 -22.31 -8.42
C ALA A 338 19.04 -23.37 -9.41
N ALA A 339 17.71 -23.61 -9.48
CA ALA A 339 17.15 -24.60 -10.39
C ALA A 339 16.95 -24.07 -11.83
N ALA A 340 16.78 -22.75 -12.00
CA ALA A 340 16.65 -22.06 -13.28
C ALA A 340 17.99 -21.56 -13.84
N ASN A 341 19.11 -21.82 -13.15
CA ASN A 341 20.48 -21.39 -13.49
C ASN A 341 20.65 -19.85 -13.56
N THR A 342 19.86 -19.09 -12.80
CA THR A 342 20.00 -17.64 -12.64
C THR A 342 20.81 -17.28 -11.41
N ILE A 343 20.97 -18.20 -10.45
CA ILE A 343 21.85 -18.09 -9.27
C ILE A 343 22.78 -19.30 -9.26
N ASN A 344 24.05 -19.08 -9.56
CA ASN A 344 25.05 -20.14 -9.65
C ASN A 344 25.92 -20.24 -8.40
N ASN A 345 26.01 -19.17 -7.63
CA ASN A 345 26.85 -19.09 -6.44
C ASN A 345 26.31 -18.02 -5.45
N HIS A 346 26.90 -17.99 -4.26
CA HIS A 346 26.52 -17.06 -3.20
C HIS A 346 26.77 -15.57 -3.56
N ARG A 347 27.68 -15.27 -4.49
CA ARG A 347 27.94 -13.89 -4.93
C ARG A 347 26.78 -13.36 -5.78
N ASP A 348 26.19 -14.22 -6.62
CA ASP A 348 25.01 -13.87 -7.40
C ASP A 348 23.85 -13.49 -6.46
N LEU A 349 23.64 -14.28 -5.40
CA LEU A 349 22.64 -14.02 -4.39
C LEU A 349 22.86 -12.67 -3.69
N VAL A 350 24.09 -12.43 -3.21
CA VAL A 350 24.44 -11.17 -2.54
C VAL A 350 24.31 -9.97 -3.49
N ASN A 351 24.69 -10.13 -4.76
CA ASN A 351 24.54 -9.07 -5.76
C ASN A 351 23.06 -8.73 -5.99
N MET A 352 22.15 -9.73 -6.07
CA MET A 352 20.72 -9.48 -6.20
C MET A 352 20.16 -8.72 -4.99
N MET A 353 20.60 -9.06 -3.78
CA MET A 353 20.25 -8.32 -2.57
C MET A 353 20.78 -6.87 -2.60
N ALA A 354 22.02 -6.69 -3.02
CA ALA A 354 22.65 -5.37 -3.12
C ALA A 354 21.95 -4.48 -4.16
N GLU A 355 21.60 -5.03 -5.32
CA GLU A 355 20.84 -4.32 -6.34
C GLU A 355 19.44 -3.93 -5.84
N ALA A 356 18.75 -4.82 -5.08
CA ALA A 356 17.48 -4.47 -4.45
C ALA A 356 17.64 -3.29 -3.48
N MET A 357 18.72 -3.22 -2.73
CA MET A 357 18.99 -2.09 -1.83
C MET A 357 19.33 -0.79 -2.57
N LYS A 358 19.97 -0.87 -3.75
CA LYS A 358 20.19 0.32 -4.60
C LYS A 358 18.85 0.95 -5.04
N ASP A 359 17.88 0.12 -5.41
CA ASP A 359 16.56 0.62 -5.82
C ASP A 359 15.81 1.30 -4.66
N MET A 360 16.14 0.94 -3.41
CA MET A 360 15.60 1.59 -2.22
C MET A 360 16.24 2.96 -1.90
N GLY A 361 17.21 3.44 -2.69
CA GLY A 361 17.90 4.70 -2.44
C GLY A 361 16.95 5.89 -2.33
N TYR A 362 16.00 6.02 -3.26
CA TYR A 362 14.98 7.07 -3.20
C TYR A 362 14.08 6.95 -1.96
N TYR A 363 13.68 5.72 -1.61
CA TYR A 363 12.89 5.46 -0.41
C TYR A 363 13.64 5.87 0.87
N LEU A 364 14.96 5.64 0.96
CA LEU A 364 15.75 6.05 2.12
C LEU A 364 15.72 7.58 2.31
N VAL A 365 15.86 8.34 1.22
CA VAL A 365 15.78 9.81 1.27
C VAL A 365 14.39 10.29 1.65
N LEU A 366 13.36 9.66 1.10
CA LEU A 366 11.96 9.96 1.44
C LEU A 366 11.67 9.63 2.92
N ALA A 367 12.12 8.46 3.39
CA ALA A 367 11.94 8.02 4.77
C ALA A 367 12.64 8.95 5.78
N PHE A 368 13.82 9.50 5.43
CA PHE A 368 14.49 10.50 6.24
C PHE A 368 13.62 11.75 6.44
N ALA A 369 13.06 12.30 5.38
CA ALA A 369 12.22 13.49 5.46
C ALA A 369 10.88 13.21 6.18
N ALA A 370 10.24 12.08 5.86
CA ALA A 370 8.98 11.66 6.49
C ALA A 370 9.15 11.39 8.00
N ALA A 371 10.24 10.73 8.41
CA ALA A 371 10.55 10.46 9.82
C ALA A 371 10.64 11.74 10.65
N HIS A 372 11.33 12.76 10.12
CA HIS A 372 11.45 14.05 10.78
C HIS A 372 10.12 14.80 10.82
N PHE A 373 9.34 14.77 9.74
CA PHE A 373 8.00 15.36 9.74
C PHE A 373 7.11 14.74 10.83
N VAL A 374 7.01 13.41 10.89
CA VAL A 374 6.18 12.70 11.89
C VAL A 374 6.66 12.99 13.32
N ALA A 375 7.97 12.93 13.57
CA ALA A 375 8.55 13.20 14.88
C ALA A 375 8.28 14.65 15.32
N MET A 376 8.52 15.63 14.45
CA MET A 376 8.29 17.05 14.74
C MET A 376 6.80 17.37 14.92
N PHE A 377 5.92 16.64 14.22
CA PHE A 377 4.48 16.77 14.43
C PHE A 377 4.11 16.34 15.86
N GLY A 378 4.71 15.26 16.37
CA GLY A 378 4.59 14.84 17.77
C GLY A 378 5.20 15.86 18.74
N TRP A 379 6.43 16.34 18.50
CA TRP A 379 7.10 17.31 19.39
C TRP A 379 6.35 18.63 19.54
N SER A 380 5.65 19.05 18.49
CA SER A 380 4.83 20.26 18.54
C SER A 380 3.49 20.09 19.25
N ASN A 381 3.07 18.87 19.56
CA ASN A 381 1.73 18.48 20.03
C ASN A 381 0.60 18.81 19.05
N LEU A 382 0.89 19.39 17.88
CA LEU A 382 -0.14 19.79 16.91
C LEU A 382 -0.93 18.61 16.38
N GLY A 383 -0.29 17.43 16.26
CA GLY A 383 -0.96 16.20 15.82
C GLY A 383 -2.12 15.85 16.75
N LEU A 384 -1.84 15.72 18.04
CA LEU A 384 -2.85 15.34 19.02
C LEU A 384 -3.90 16.46 19.23
N ILE A 385 -3.48 17.72 19.32
CA ILE A 385 -4.41 18.86 19.47
C ILE A 385 -5.36 18.91 18.26
N SER A 386 -4.84 18.81 17.04
CA SER A 386 -5.67 18.79 15.82
C SER A 386 -6.59 17.58 15.77
N ALA A 387 -6.13 16.41 16.25
CA ALA A 387 -6.93 15.19 16.30
C ALA A 387 -8.11 15.34 17.28
N VAL A 388 -7.88 15.93 18.47
CA VAL A 388 -8.94 16.18 19.46
C VAL A 388 -9.98 17.14 18.88
N HIS A 389 -9.57 18.30 18.36
CA HIS A 389 -10.51 19.26 17.77
C HIS A 389 -11.23 18.67 16.53
N GLY A 390 -10.53 17.87 15.73
CA GLY A 390 -11.13 17.17 14.59
C GLY A 390 -12.17 16.13 15.02
N ALA A 391 -11.88 15.35 16.06
CA ALA A 391 -12.83 14.40 16.63
C ALA A 391 -14.06 15.10 17.21
N ASP A 392 -13.88 16.18 17.97
CA ASP A 392 -14.97 17.00 18.51
C ASP A 392 -15.85 17.57 17.39
N ALA A 393 -15.25 18.10 16.33
CA ALA A 393 -15.97 18.63 15.19
C ALA A 393 -16.81 17.56 14.50
N ILE A 394 -16.30 16.35 14.35
CA ILE A 394 -17.02 15.21 13.77
C ILE A 394 -18.16 14.76 14.71
N GLN A 395 -17.91 14.63 16.00
CA GLN A 395 -18.94 14.30 17.00
C GLN A 395 -20.07 15.32 16.99
N ASN A 396 -19.74 16.60 17.02
CA ASN A 396 -20.72 17.69 16.99
C ASN A 396 -21.49 17.79 15.66
N SER A 397 -20.95 17.24 14.56
CA SER A 397 -21.67 17.18 13.28
C SER A 397 -22.83 16.19 13.27
N GLY A 398 -22.88 15.26 14.21
CA GLY A 398 -23.86 14.19 14.27
C GLY A 398 -23.76 13.17 13.12
N LEU A 399 -22.69 13.18 12.34
CA LEU A 399 -22.50 12.22 11.25
C LEU A 399 -22.21 10.81 11.80
N PRO A 400 -22.91 9.77 11.31
CA PRO A 400 -22.59 8.41 11.66
C PRO A 400 -21.18 8.02 11.21
N LEU A 401 -20.46 7.23 12.02
CA LEU A 401 -19.09 6.78 11.74
C LEU A 401 -18.92 6.13 10.34
N PRO A 402 -19.85 5.29 9.84
CA PRO A 402 -19.74 4.78 8.48
C PRO A 402 -19.65 5.87 7.40
N ILE A 403 -20.39 6.96 7.56
CA ILE A 403 -20.35 8.10 6.63
C ILE A 403 -19.00 8.82 6.76
N VAL A 404 -18.50 9.02 7.97
CA VAL A 404 -17.18 9.64 8.22
C VAL A 404 -16.08 8.86 7.51
N LEU A 405 -16.05 7.52 7.66
CA LEU A 405 -15.06 6.68 6.99
C LEU A 405 -15.23 6.73 5.46
N GLY A 406 -16.46 6.75 4.95
CA GLY A 406 -16.74 6.95 3.53
C GLY A 406 -16.18 8.29 2.99
N LEU A 407 -16.33 9.38 3.76
CA LEU A 407 -15.76 10.68 3.42
C LEU A 407 -14.23 10.66 3.44
N ILE A 408 -13.61 9.94 4.37
CA ILE A 408 -12.15 9.77 4.41
C ILE A 408 -11.65 9.01 3.19
N VAL A 409 -12.36 7.96 2.75
CA VAL A 409 -12.07 7.27 1.49
C VAL A 409 -12.10 8.25 0.30
N LEU A 410 -13.15 9.08 0.19
CA LEU A 410 -13.27 10.07 -0.89
C LEU A 410 -12.19 11.15 -0.81
N PHE A 411 -11.84 11.60 0.38
CA PHE A 411 -10.74 12.54 0.61
C PHE A 411 -9.39 11.96 0.19
N SER A 412 -9.11 10.71 0.57
CA SER A 412 -7.92 9.97 0.13
C SER A 412 -7.86 9.83 -1.38
N ALA A 413 -8.99 9.48 -2.01
CA ALA A 413 -9.12 9.38 -3.46
C ALA A 413 -8.82 10.72 -4.17
N LEU A 414 -9.32 11.82 -3.63
CA LEU A 414 -9.06 13.17 -4.17
C LEU A 414 -7.58 13.54 -4.06
N LEU A 415 -6.97 13.30 -2.90
CA LEU A 415 -5.55 13.60 -2.69
C LEU A 415 -4.64 12.77 -3.61
N ASN A 416 -5.02 11.55 -3.93
CA ASN A 416 -4.26 10.69 -4.82
C ASN A 416 -4.14 11.26 -6.25
N LEU A 417 -5.06 12.11 -6.69
CA LEU A 417 -4.93 12.79 -7.97
C LEU A 417 -3.77 13.79 -8.01
N PHE A 418 -3.29 14.25 -6.85
CA PHE A 418 -2.24 15.27 -6.72
C PHE A 418 -0.91 14.72 -6.20
N VAL A 419 -0.90 13.58 -5.53
CA VAL A 419 0.30 12.98 -4.94
C VAL A 419 0.33 11.50 -5.27
N GLY A 420 1.18 11.07 -6.19
CA GLY A 420 1.25 9.70 -6.70
C GLY A 420 1.87 8.67 -5.73
N SER A 421 2.50 9.10 -4.62
CA SER A 421 3.16 8.19 -3.66
C SER A 421 2.25 7.83 -2.50
N ALA A 422 1.87 6.56 -2.39
CA ALA A 422 1.03 6.05 -1.30
C ALA A 422 1.68 6.22 0.08
N SER A 423 2.97 5.90 0.21
CA SER A 423 3.69 6.06 1.48
C SER A 423 3.82 7.52 1.90
N ALA A 424 4.14 8.41 0.97
CA ALA A 424 4.26 9.84 1.26
C ALA A 424 2.93 10.44 1.73
N LYS A 425 1.82 10.11 1.05
CA LYS A 425 0.49 10.58 1.46
C LYS A 425 0.11 10.05 2.84
N TRP A 426 0.31 8.76 3.09
CA TRP A 426 -0.04 8.18 4.38
C TRP A 426 0.82 8.74 5.51
N ALA A 427 2.12 8.93 5.29
CA ALA A 427 2.99 9.59 6.27
C ALA A 427 2.56 11.04 6.58
N LEU A 428 1.94 11.74 5.61
CA LEU A 428 1.37 13.06 5.82
C LEU A 428 0.05 13.01 6.62
N LEU A 429 -0.83 12.08 6.31
CA LEU A 429 -2.19 12.01 6.86
C LEU A 429 -2.27 11.28 8.19
N ALA A 430 -1.50 10.21 8.37
CA ALA A 430 -1.58 9.34 9.54
C ALA A 430 -1.42 10.06 10.89
N PRO A 431 -0.49 11.04 11.04
CA PRO A 431 -0.32 11.75 12.31
C PRO A 431 -1.56 12.50 12.82
N VAL A 432 -2.52 12.76 11.96
CA VAL A 432 -3.81 13.39 12.32
C VAL A 432 -4.95 12.36 12.27
N LEU A 433 -5.06 11.61 11.18
CA LEU A 433 -6.21 10.71 10.98
C LEU A 433 -6.22 9.53 11.97
N VAL A 434 -5.04 8.97 12.29
CA VAL A 434 -4.97 7.84 13.22
C VAL A 434 -5.47 8.24 14.61
N PRO A 435 -4.88 9.23 15.31
CA PRO A 435 -5.36 9.61 16.63
C PRO A 435 -6.80 10.16 16.60
N MET A 436 -7.18 10.92 15.58
CA MET A 436 -8.54 11.45 15.44
C MET A 436 -9.59 10.34 15.37
N LEU A 437 -9.37 9.32 14.55
CA LEU A 437 -10.30 8.19 14.41
C LEU A 437 -10.31 7.29 15.65
N MET A 438 -9.17 7.15 16.34
CA MET A 438 -9.12 6.46 17.62
C MET A 438 -10.00 7.14 18.67
N LEU A 439 -9.98 8.47 18.74
CA LEU A 439 -10.84 9.25 19.63
C LEU A 439 -12.33 9.11 19.28
N LEU A 440 -12.64 8.79 18.03
CA LEU A 440 -14.00 8.46 17.57
C LEU A 440 -14.34 6.97 17.77
N GLY A 441 -13.46 6.19 18.37
CA GLY A 441 -13.67 4.78 18.64
C GLY A 441 -13.36 3.83 17.47
N ILE A 442 -12.57 4.27 16.48
CA ILE A 442 -12.13 3.46 15.33
C ILE A 442 -10.67 3.05 15.54
N SER A 443 -10.34 1.78 15.27
CA SER A 443 -8.96 1.29 15.38
C SER A 443 -8.02 1.96 14.37
N PRO A 444 -6.70 2.04 14.67
CA PRO A 444 -5.69 2.52 13.73
C PRO A 444 -5.72 1.78 12.38
N GLU A 445 -6.03 0.48 12.42
CA GLU A 445 -6.20 -0.36 11.23
C GLU A 445 -7.38 0.10 10.38
N GLY A 446 -8.47 0.57 11.00
CA GLY A 446 -9.61 1.15 10.31
C GLY A 446 -9.25 2.45 9.58
N ALA A 447 -8.42 3.29 10.19
CA ALA A 447 -7.90 4.49 9.53
C ALA A 447 -7.08 4.14 8.28
N THR A 448 -6.17 3.15 8.41
CA THR A 448 -5.36 2.66 7.30
C THR A 448 -6.23 2.03 6.20
N ALA A 449 -7.24 1.25 6.57
CA ALA A 449 -8.16 0.63 5.62
C ALA A 449 -8.95 1.67 4.81
N ALA A 450 -9.45 2.72 5.44
CA ALA A 450 -10.15 3.80 4.74
C ALA A 450 -9.22 4.54 3.76
N TYR A 451 -8.00 4.86 4.18
CA TYR A 451 -6.99 5.49 3.34
C TYR A 451 -6.72 4.67 2.07
N ARG A 452 -6.42 3.37 2.22
CA ARG A 452 -5.97 2.52 1.12
C ARG A 452 -7.05 2.23 0.08
N VAL A 453 -8.33 2.28 0.43
CA VAL A 453 -9.45 2.15 -0.53
C VAL A 453 -9.47 3.32 -1.50
N GLY A 454 -9.43 4.55 -0.99
CA GLY A 454 -9.43 5.76 -1.82
C GLY A 454 -8.18 5.88 -2.69
N ASP A 455 -7.02 5.59 -2.10
CA ASP A 455 -5.73 5.59 -2.77
C ASP A 455 -5.71 4.61 -3.95
N GLY A 456 -6.06 3.33 -3.72
CA GLY A 456 -6.06 2.29 -4.75
C GLY A 456 -7.00 2.61 -5.91
N ALA A 457 -8.25 2.96 -5.63
CA ALA A 457 -9.26 3.16 -6.65
C ALA A 457 -8.90 4.27 -7.66
N THR A 458 -8.08 5.26 -7.28
CA THR A 458 -7.72 6.40 -8.13
C THR A 458 -6.30 6.35 -8.70
N ASN A 459 -5.48 5.37 -8.30
CA ASN A 459 -4.13 5.16 -8.85
C ASN A 459 -4.11 4.98 -10.38
N ILE A 460 -5.17 4.41 -10.94
CA ILE A 460 -5.28 4.10 -12.36
C ILE A 460 -5.70 5.28 -13.24
N ILE A 461 -6.07 6.40 -12.64
CA ILE A 461 -6.47 7.62 -13.37
C ILE A 461 -5.55 8.82 -13.10
N THR A 462 -4.61 8.71 -12.16
CA THR A 462 -3.65 9.78 -11.91
C THR A 462 -2.44 9.65 -12.84
N PRO A 463 -2.10 10.70 -13.60
CA PRO A 463 -0.91 10.70 -14.44
C PRO A 463 0.40 10.76 -13.63
N LEU A 464 0.31 11.03 -12.33
CA LEU A 464 1.46 11.12 -11.41
C LEU A 464 1.95 9.76 -10.93
N MET A 465 1.22 8.70 -11.26
CA MET A 465 1.67 7.34 -10.98
C MET A 465 2.90 6.99 -11.84
N VAL A 466 3.97 6.54 -11.19
CA VAL A 466 5.29 6.31 -11.80
C VAL A 466 5.23 5.41 -13.03
N TYR A 467 4.36 4.39 -13.03
CA TYR A 467 4.23 3.43 -14.14
C TYR A 467 3.26 3.85 -15.24
N PHE A 468 2.56 4.98 -15.10
CA PHE A 468 1.58 5.42 -16.10
C PHE A 468 2.19 5.57 -17.52
N PRO A 469 3.40 6.14 -17.71
CA PRO A 469 4.07 6.17 -19.00
C PRO A 469 4.40 4.78 -19.56
N LEU A 470 4.74 3.81 -18.70
CA LEU A 470 5.03 2.44 -19.12
C LEU A 470 3.79 1.75 -19.72
N ILE A 471 2.62 1.96 -19.11
CA ILE A 471 1.37 1.42 -19.61
C ILE A 471 1.02 2.00 -20.99
N LEU A 472 1.31 3.29 -21.23
CA LEU A 472 1.18 3.90 -22.54
C LEU A 472 2.07 3.23 -23.59
N VAL A 473 3.32 2.90 -23.24
CA VAL A 473 4.22 2.17 -24.16
C VAL A 473 3.64 0.81 -24.53
N PHE A 474 3.09 0.06 -23.57
CA PHE A 474 2.46 -1.23 -23.84
C PHE A 474 1.19 -1.09 -24.69
N ALA A 475 0.36 -0.09 -24.42
CA ALA A 475 -0.86 0.17 -25.20
C ALA A 475 -0.54 0.58 -26.66
N ARG A 476 0.50 1.39 -26.86
CA ARG A 476 0.95 1.83 -28.19
C ARG A 476 1.49 0.70 -29.07
N ARG A 477 1.91 -0.42 -28.50
CA ARG A 477 2.23 -1.62 -29.28
C ARG A 477 1.03 -2.14 -30.08
N TRP A 478 -0.19 -1.89 -29.59
CA TRP A 478 -1.43 -2.37 -30.19
C TRP A 478 -2.19 -1.28 -30.94
N GLN A 479 -2.01 -0.02 -30.53
CA GLN A 479 -2.62 1.14 -31.16
C GLN A 479 -1.65 2.32 -31.07
N THR A 480 -1.00 2.67 -32.18
CA THR A 480 0.14 3.62 -32.23
C THR A 480 -0.23 5.05 -31.79
N ASP A 481 -1.46 5.47 -32.03
CA ASP A 481 -2.01 6.80 -31.67
C ASP A 481 -2.60 6.84 -30.25
N PHE A 482 -2.48 5.74 -29.47
CA PHE A 482 -3.01 5.67 -28.11
C PHE A 482 -2.31 6.66 -27.19
N GLY A 483 -3.06 7.64 -26.67
CA GLY A 483 -2.55 8.73 -25.88
C GLY A 483 -2.89 8.62 -24.39
N LEU A 484 -2.33 9.55 -23.60
CA LEU A 484 -2.59 9.66 -22.15
C LEU A 484 -4.08 9.83 -21.86
N GLY A 485 -4.78 10.69 -22.63
CA GLY A 485 -6.23 10.88 -22.49
C GLY A 485 -7.04 9.62 -22.78
N SER A 486 -6.59 8.81 -23.76
CA SER A 486 -7.23 7.53 -24.09
C SER A 486 -7.08 6.53 -22.94
N LEU A 487 -5.88 6.45 -22.34
CA LEU A 487 -5.64 5.59 -21.19
C LEU A 487 -6.51 6.02 -20.00
N THR A 488 -6.49 7.30 -19.64
CA THR A 488 -7.29 7.80 -18.52
C THR A 488 -8.78 7.58 -18.78
N ALA A 489 -9.29 7.89 -19.97
CA ALA A 489 -10.70 7.66 -20.34
C ALA A 489 -11.10 6.18 -20.30
N MET A 490 -10.16 5.27 -20.60
CA MET A 490 -10.35 3.83 -20.48
C MET A 490 -10.38 3.38 -19.02
N MET A 491 -9.63 4.04 -18.14
CA MET A 491 -9.52 3.66 -16.71
C MET A 491 -10.57 4.29 -15.79
N ILE A 492 -11.19 5.42 -16.18
CA ILE A 492 -12.25 6.07 -15.40
C ILE A 492 -13.37 5.10 -14.95
N PRO A 493 -13.95 4.26 -15.83
CA PRO A 493 -15.00 3.33 -15.41
C PRO A 493 -14.55 2.38 -14.29
N TYR A 494 -13.32 1.86 -14.35
CA TYR A 494 -12.77 1.04 -13.26
C TYR A 494 -12.65 1.83 -11.96
N SER A 495 -12.05 3.02 -12.02
CA SER A 495 -11.87 3.89 -10.86
C SER A 495 -13.20 4.21 -10.18
N VAL A 496 -14.22 4.59 -10.96
CA VAL A 496 -15.55 4.92 -10.44
C VAL A 496 -16.21 3.71 -9.77
N TRP A 497 -16.23 2.55 -10.43
CA TRP A 497 -16.84 1.36 -9.85
C TRP A 497 -16.09 0.82 -8.64
N MET A 498 -14.74 0.85 -8.67
CA MET A 498 -13.92 0.45 -7.52
C MET A 498 -14.11 1.41 -6.34
N LEU A 499 -14.22 2.72 -6.61
CA LEU A 499 -14.47 3.71 -5.56
C LEU A 499 -15.85 3.54 -4.94
N ILE A 500 -16.91 3.38 -5.76
CA ILE A 500 -18.27 3.16 -5.26
C ILE A 500 -18.34 1.90 -4.39
N THR A 501 -17.82 0.79 -4.90
CA THR A 501 -17.86 -0.49 -4.18
C THR A 501 -16.94 -0.50 -2.97
N GLY A 502 -15.79 0.17 -3.03
CA GLY A 502 -14.87 0.33 -1.91
C GLY A 502 -15.43 1.19 -0.79
N VAL A 503 -16.08 2.32 -1.13
CA VAL A 503 -16.80 3.16 -0.14
C VAL A 503 -17.94 2.36 0.49
N ALA A 504 -18.75 1.67 -0.31
CA ALA A 504 -19.84 0.84 0.21
C ALA A 504 -19.32 -0.28 1.13
N LEU A 505 -18.21 -0.93 0.75
CA LEU A 505 -17.56 -1.94 1.60
C LEU A 505 -17.09 -1.33 2.92
N MET A 506 -16.40 -0.20 2.89
CA MET A 506 -15.89 0.46 4.11
C MET A 506 -17.04 0.88 5.03
N MET A 507 -18.08 1.50 4.49
CA MET A 507 -19.26 1.91 5.27
C MET A 507 -19.97 0.70 5.88
N GLY A 508 -20.18 -0.37 5.08
CA GLY A 508 -20.78 -1.62 5.55
C GLY A 508 -19.93 -2.32 6.61
N TRP A 509 -18.60 -2.30 6.46
CA TRP A 509 -17.64 -2.91 7.40
C TRP A 509 -17.76 -2.31 8.80
N ILE A 510 -17.76 -0.97 8.87
CA ILE A 510 -17.92 -0.23 10.12
C ILE A 510 -19.34 -0.40 10.68
N PHE A 511 -20.37 -0.34 9.83
CA PHE A 511 -21.76 -0.52 10.26
C PHE A 511 -22.00 -1.90 10.89
N LEU A 512 -21.37 -2.94 10.34
CA LEU A 512 -21.46 -4.31 10.85
C LEU A 512 -20.49 -4.59 12.01
N GLY A 513 -19.57 -3.68 12.33
CA GLY A 513 -18.58 -3.84 13.38
C GLY A 513 -17.60 -4.99 13.14
N LEU A 514 -17.25 -5.26 11.88
CA LEU A 514 -16.38 -6.38 11.51
C LEU A 514 -14.93 -6.06 11.81
N ASP A 515 -14.18 -7.03 12.33
CA ASP A 515 -12.74 -6.90 12.55
C ASP A 515 -12.01 -6.67 11.21
N PHE A 516 -11.03 -5.75 11.18
CA PHE A 516 -10.21 -5.50 10.00
C PHE A 516 -9.21 -6.62 9.73
N GLY A 517 -8.78 -7.30 10.78
CA GLY A 517 -7.83 -8.40 10.73
C GLY A 517 -7.66 -9.06 12.09
N PHE A 518 -6.58 -9.77 12.24
CA PHE A 518 -6.27 -10.48 13.47
C PHE A 518 -5.99 -9.50 14.62
N GLY A 519 -6.85 -9.49 15.63
CA GLY A 519 -6.73 -8.60 16.79
C GLY A 519 -6.96 -7.12 16.48
N ALA A 520 -7.64 -6.81 15.40
CA ALA A 520 -7.92 -5.46 14.93
C ALA A 520 -9.44 -5.24 14.78
N PRO A 521 -10.19 -5.10 15.88
CA PRO A 521 -11.62 -4.82 15.85
C PRO A 521 -11.88 -3.46 15.17
N ALA A 522 -13.08 -3.32 14.57
CA ALA A 522 -13.47 -2.05 13.98
C ALA A 522 -13.59 -0.95 15.02
N HIS A 523 -14.21 -1.29 16.15
CA HIS A 523 -14.46 -0.34 17.24
C HIS A 523 -13.55 -0.59 18.42
N ILE A 524 -12.97 0.48 18.94
CA ILE A 524 -12.11 0.49 20.14
C ILE A 524 -12.63 1.48 21.16
N THR A 525 -12.24 1.27 22.41
CA THR A 525 -12.45 2.26 23.48
C THR A 525 -11.09 2.81 23.90
N VAL A 526 -10.94 4.12 23.79
CA VAL A 526 -9.77 4.82 24.33
C VAL A 526 -10.09 5.19 25.77
N PRO A 527 -9.33 4.70 26.77
CA PRO A 527 -9.60 5.02 28.16
C PRO A 527 -9.59 6.55 28.37
N GLY A 528 -10.65 7.09 28.93
CA GLY A 528 -10.78 8.55 29.17
C GLY A 528 -11.35 9.39 28.02
N ALA A 529 -11.50 8.84 26.83
CA ALA A 529 -12.08 9.53 25.67
C ALA A 529 -13.57 9.26 25.50
N GLY A 530 -14.35 9.36 26.56
CA GLY A 530 -15.78 9.07 26.47
C GLY A 530 -16.48 9.42 27.78
N GLY A 531 -16.93 10.61 27.89
CA GLY A 531 -17.93 11.10 28.83
C GLY A 531 -19.00 11.83 28.06
#